data_71f92b6832e19259b7950c9a8fb2c4a8
#
_entry.id   71f92b6832e19259b7950c9a8fb2c4a8
#
_cell.length_a   1.000
_cell.length_b   1.000
_cell.length_c   1.000
_cell.angle_alpha   90.00
_cell.angle_beta   90.00
_cell.angle_gamma   90.00
#
_symmetry.space_group_name_H-M   'P 1'
#
loop_
_entity.id
_entity.type
_entity.pdbx_description
1 polymer ?
#
loop_
_entity_poly.entity_id
_entity_poly.type
_entity_poly.pdbx_seq_one_letter_code
_entity_poly.pdbx_strand_id
1 'polypeptide(L)'
;MTMTRAAPTEAPEFDDMELDGLDRLLIPFMMPYVWLRGLVTAPFQYRRLLETNRKLGWRPLTSDQISGLAQPVNEYLQNMEAAIGRIGFHEPVRHANASRPQGATVITIAPSANGEAFCMAVITHAPRRFSMTGVSFHTRMTDGLVIVTGNERRVVSARQGKHDVVTFQKVTDVARLYEIHQGRKAVAVRDGRAPVKVGWHPPSMHPLDAYQRMFDETIDGGVRRGYVQAPATETVRVTFKGAALAAWSSAWPLDQILDWREGRRAAQVLRDLQA
;
A
#
# COMPACT_ATOMS: atom_id res chain seq x y z
N MET A 1 -11.52 -50.35 1.31
CA MET A 1 -10.21 -49.77 1.64
C MET A 1 -10.44 -48.35 2.15
N THR A 2 -10.55 -48.22 3.47
CA THR A 2 -10.94 -46.96 4.14
C THR A 2 -9.64 -46.21 4.46
N MET A 3 -9.39 -45.10 3.75
CA MET A 3 -8.26 -44.22 4.05
C MET A 3 -8.57 -43.40 5.32
N THR A 4 -7.90 -43.71 6.38
CA THR A 4 -7.91 -42.96 7.62
C THR A 4 -7.18 -41.63 7.38
N ARG A 5 -7.92 -40.54 7.43
CA ARG A 5 -7.42 -39.17 7.31
C ARG A 5 -6.66 -38.85 8.60
N ALA A 6 -5.34 -38.70 8.53
CA ALA A 6 -4.52 -38.27 9.66
C ALA A 6 -5.00 -36.85 10.09
N ALA A 7 -5.21 -36.70 11.41
CA ALA A 7 -5.52 -35.42 12.03
C ALA A 7 -4.38 -34.41 11.78
N PRO A 8 -4.68 -33.13 11.58
CA PRO A 8 -3.65 -32.10 11.45
C PRO A 8 -2.90 -32.02 12.77
N THR A 9 -1.59 -32.19 12.70
CA THR A 9 -0.67 -31.98 13.81
C THR A 9 -0.84 -30.53 14.28
N GLU A 10 -1.30 -30.34 15.49
CA GLU A 10 -1.37 -29.02 16.13
C GLU A 10 0.03 -28.38 16.07
N ALA A 11 0.08 -27.18 15.50
CA ALA A 11 1.30 -26.39 15.53
C ALA A 11 1.62 -26.08 17.01
N PRO A 12 2.90 -26.14 17.43
CA PRO A 12 3.26 -25.83 18.79
C PRO A 12 2.70 -24.43 19.13
N GLU A 13 1.79 -24.37 20.10
CA GLU A 13 1.46 -23.15 20.81
C GLU A 13 2.79 -22.62 21.35
N PHE A 14 3.12 -21.38 20.96
CA PHE A 14 4.12 -20.63 21.69
C PHE A 14 3.46 -20.24 23.01
N ASP A 15 3.40 -21.20 23.91
CA ASP A 15 3.14 -20.95 25.31
C ASP A 15 4.17 -19.92 25.81
N ASP A 16 3.70 -18.99 26.58
CA ASP A 16 4.44 -17.91 27.23
C ASP A 16 5.82 -18.44 27.65
N MET A 17 6.86 -18.07 26.88
CA MET A 17 8.22 -18.30 27.32
C MET A 17 8.40 -17.47 28.59
N GLU A 18 8.23 -18.12 29.75
CA GLU A 18 8.69 -17.57 31.03
C GLU A 18 10.19 -17.33 30.88
N LEU A 19 10.53 -16.09 30.53
CA LEU A 19 11.92 -15.65 30.49
C LEU A 19 12.46 -15.74 31.90
N ASP A 20 13.38 -16.65 32.11
CA ASP A 20 14.13 -16.78 33.37
C ASP A 20 14.73 -15.41 33.74
N GLY A 21 14.85 -15.14 35.05
CA GLY A 21 15.30 -13.85 35.55
C GLY A 21 16.66 -13.36 34.97
N LEU A 22 17.50 -14.29 34.51
CA LEU A 22 18.77 -14.00 33.82
C LEU A 22 18.54 -13.44 32.41
N ASP A 23 17.53 -13.93 31.69
CA ASP A 23 17.20 -13.43 30.35
C ASP A 23 16.70 -11.99 30.40
N ARG A 24 15.91 -11.65 31.42
CA ARG A 24 15.44 -10.25 31.64
C ARG A 24 16.60 -9.27 31.89
N LEU A 25 17.66 -9.71 32.54
CA LEU A 25 18.86 -8.91 32.78
C LEU A 25 19.75 -8.78 31.54
N LEU A 26 19.82 -9.81 30.70
CA LEU A 26 20.65 -9.84 29.49
C LEU A 26 20.00 -9.15 28.29
N ILE A 27 18.66 -9.12 28.21
CA ILE A 27 17.91 -8.49 27.11
C ILE A 27 18.38 -7.04 26.82
N PRO A 28 18.53 -6.13 27.79
CA PRO A 28 18.96 -4.74 27.51
C PRO A 28 20.35 -4.68 26.87
N PHE A 29 21.24 -5.62 27.18
CA PHE A 29 22.59 -5.68 26.62
C PHE A 29 22.65 -6.39 25.27
N MET A 30 21.78 -7.36 25.05
CA MET A 30 21.69 -8.08 23.78
C MET A 30 20.89 -7.32 22.71
N MET A 31 19.92 -6.51 23.10
CA MET A 31 19.07 -5.76 22.17
C MET A 31 19.86 -4.89 21.18
N PRO A 32 20.88 -4.10 21.57
CA PRO A 32 21.68 -3.34 20.62
C PRO A 32 22.41 -4.24 19.61
N TYR A 33 22.91 -5.40 20.04
CA TYR A 33 23.57 -6.36 19.16
C TYR A 33 22.59 -7.01 18.18
N VAL A 34 21.45 -7.49 18.68
CA VAL A 34 20.37 -8.06 17.83
C VAL A 34 19.85 -7.04 16.84
N TRP A 35 19.66 -5.80 17.29
CA TRP A 35 19.25 -4.69 16.44
C TRP A 35 20.30 -4.38 15.36
N LEU A 36 21.57 -4.24 15.74
CA LEU A 36 22.67 -3.98 14.79
C LEU A 36 22.80 -5.12 13.77
N ARG A 37 22.75 -6.37 14.24
CA ARG A 37 22.74 -7.55 13.37
C ARG A 37 21.55 -7.52 12.42
N GLY A 38 20.36 -7.16 12.91
CA GLY A 38 19.14 -6.99 12.11
C GLY A 38 19.34 -5.93 11.02
N LEU A 39 19.87 -4.76 11.36
CA LEU A 39 20.17 -3.70 10.40
C LEU A 39 21.15 -4.14 9.29
N VAL A 40 22.12 -4.96 9.60
CA VAL A 40 23.09 -5.48 8.62
C VAL A 40 22.50 -6.59 7.77
N THR A 41 21.71 -7.50 8.36
CA THR A 41 21.17 -8.68 7.65
C THR A 41 19.87 -8.43 6.91
N ALA A 42 19.04 -7.50 7.40
CA ALA A 42 17.75 -7.18 6.79
C ALA A 42 17.84 -6.80 5.30
N PRO A 43 18.79 -5.99 4.82
CA PRO A 43 18.91 -5.67 3.41
C PRO A 43 19.06 -6.92 2.52
N PHE A 44 19.78 -7.93 2.97
CA PHE A 44 19.96 -9.20 2.22
C PHE A 44 18.66 -10.00 2.15
N GLN A 45 17.90 -10.02 3.26
CA GLN A 45 16.60 -10.69 3.31
C GLN A 45 15.57 -9.93 2.45
N TYR A 46 15.49 -8.61 2.57
CA TYR A 46 14.61 -7.78 1.76
C TYR A 46 14.90 -7.90 0.26
N ARG A 47 16.18 -7.97 -0.13
CA ARG A 47 16.56 -8.17 -1.53
C ARG A 47 16.02 -9.47 -2.11
N ARG A 48 15.94 -10.54 -1.31
CA ARG A 48 15.39 -11.84 -1.74
C ARG A 48 13.86 -11.83 -1.79
N LEU A 49 13.22 -11.05 -0.91
CA LEU A 49 11.76 -11.04 -0.75
C LEU A 49 11.05 -10.04 -1.67
N LEU A 50 11.74 -8.97 -2.08
CA LEU A 50 11.15 -7.87 -2.86
C LEU A 50 11.41 -8.04 -4.36
N GLU A 51 11.04 -9.19 -4.89
CA GLU A 51 10.90 -9.40 -6.32
C GLU A 51 9.44 -9.19 -6.71
N THR A 52 9.17 -8.35 -7.71
CA THR A 52 7.81 -8.07 -8.17
C THR A 52 7.75 -8.02 -9.68
N ASN A 53 6.60 -8.29 -10.25
CA ASN A 53 6.38 -8.14 -11.68
C ASN A 53 6.11 -6.67 -12.01
N ARG A 54 6.63 -6.19 -13.14
CA ARG A 54 6.35 -4.86 -13.65
C ARG A 54 4.86 -4.69 -13.96
N LYS A 55 4.24 -5.72 -14.53
CA LYS A 55 2.79 -5.78 -14.66
C LYS A 55 2.17 -6.22 -13.34
N LEU A 56 1.29 -5.41 -12.80
CA LEU A 56 0.67 -5.62 -11.50
C LEU A 56 -0.20 -6.88 -11.43
N GLY A 57 -0.60 -7.45 -12.56
CA GLY A 57 -1.32 -8.73 -12.63
C GLY A 57 -2.67 -8.74 -11.89
N TRP A 58 -3.28 -7.56 -11.72
CA TRP A 58 -4.60 -7.44 -11.12
C TRP A 58 -5.66 -8.06 -12.03
N ARG A 59 -6.48 -8.91 -11.46
CA ARG A 59 -7.60 -9.54 -12.17
C ARG A 59 -8.90 -9.25 -11.41
N PRO A 60 -9.97 -8.89 -12.11
CA PRO A 60 -11.28 -8.75 -11.48
C PRO A 60 -11.68 -10.09 -10.85
N LEU A 61 -12.23 -10.02 -9.64
CA LEU A 61 -12.77 -11.19 -8.95
C LEU A 61 -14.14 -11.55 -9.53
N THR A 62 -14.36 -12.84 -9.77
CA THR A 62 -15.68 -13.37 -10.09
C THR A 62 -16.57 -13.42 -8.84
N SER A 63 -17.88 -13.54 -9.04
CA SER A 63 -18.86 -13.66 -7.93
C SER A 63 -18.51 -14.82 -6.98
N ASP A 64 -18.09 -15.96 -7.52
CA ASP A 64 -17.70 -17.13 -6.73
C ASP A 64 -16.43 -16.88 -5.90
N GLN A 65 -15.47 -16.16 -6.48
CA GLN A 65 -14.25 -15.77 -5.76
C GLN A 65 -14.55 -14.75 -4.66
N ILE A 66 -15.48 -13.83 -4.89
CA ILE A 66 -15.92 -12.84 -3.88
C ILE A 66 -16.61 -13.57 -2.72
N SER A 67 -17.49 -14.53 -2.99
CA SER A 67 -18.16 -15.32 -1.96
C SER A 67 -17.20 -16.21 -1.16
N GLY A 68 -16.08 -16.62 -1.76
CA GLY A 68 -15.02 -17.40 -1.12
C GLY A 68 -14.01 -16.58 -0.30
N LEU A 69 -14.12 -15.25 -0.27
CA LEU A 69 -13.25 -14.42 0.56
C LEU A 69 -13.51 -14.67 2.05
N ALA A 70 -12.46 -14.61 2.86
CA ALA A 70 -12.59 -14.67 4.31
C ALA A 70 -13.54 -13.57 4.82
N GLN A 71 -14.42 -13.90 5.76
CA GLN A 71 -15.46 -13.00 6.27
C GLN A 71 -14.92 -11.60 6.65
N PRO A 72 -13.81 -11.45 7.40
CA PRO A 72 -13.30 -10.12 7.75
C PRO A 72 -12.85 -9.29 6.53
N VAL A 73 -12.36 -9.96 5.47
CA VAL A 73 -11.97 -9.31 4.22
C VAL A 73 -13.21 -8.79 3.50
N ASN A 74 -14.23 -9.61 3.40
CA ASN A 74 -15.47 -9.25 2.71
C ASN A 74 -16.22 -8.12 3.43
N GLU A 75 -16.31 -8.18 4.76
CA GLU A 75 -16.91 -7.13 5.59
C GLU A 75 -16.17 -5.79 5.42
N TYR A 76 -14.84 -5.80 5.46
CA TYR A 76 -14.05 -4.60 5.23
C TYR A 76 -14.34 -3.98 3.86
N LEU A 77 -14.31 -4.79 2.80
CA LEU A 77 -14.56 -4.30 1.43
C LEU A 77 -15.98 -3.77 1.27
N GLN A 78 -16.99 -4.44 1.80
CA GLN A 78 -18.38 -3.97 1.78
C GLN A 78 -18.55 -2.63 2.50
N ASN A 79 -17.95 -2.50 3.69
CA ASN A 79 -17.99 -1.26 4.43
C ASN A 79 -17.29 -0.10 3.68
N MET A 80 -16.17 -0.39 3.02
CA MET A 80 -15.47 0.60 2.20
C MET A 80 -16.27 0.98 0.97
N GLU A 81 -16.86 0.02 0.24
CA GLU A 81 -17.71 0.27 -0.92
C GLU A 81 -18.92 1.13 -0.56
N ALA A 82 -19.54 0.85 0.59
CA ALA A 82 -20.63 1.68 1.10
C ALA A 82 -20.15 3.10 1.48
N ALA A 83 -18.96 3.24 2.06
CA ALA A 83 -18.41 4.53 2.43
C ALA A 83 -18.03 5.38 1.20
N ILE A 84 -17.35 4.79 0.20
CA ILE A 84 -16.98 5.50 -1.04
C ILE A 84 -18.19 5.81 -1.91
N GLY A 85 -19.22 4.94 -1.91
CA GLY A 85 -20.47 5.20 -2.62
C GLY A 85 -21.19 6.44 -2.12
N ARG A 86 -21.21 6.67 -0.79
CA ARG A 86 -21.81 7.86 -0.17
C ARG A 86 -21.14 9.18 -0.57
N ILE A 87 -19.88 9.14 -0.98
CA ILE A 87 -19.10 10.31 -1.40
C ILE A 87 -18.95 10.44 -2.93
N GLY A 88 -19.77 9.67 -3.69
CA GLY A 88 -19.90 9.83 -5.13
C GLY A 88 -18.92 9.01 -5.97
N PHE A 89 -18.40 7.91 -5.45
CA PHE A 89 -17.70 6.90 -6.26
C PHE A 89 -18.68 5.79 -6.66
N HIS A 90 -18.59 5.35 -7.90
CA HIS A 90 -19.56 4.42 -8.47
C HIS A 90 -18.89 3.18 -9.04
N GLU A 91 -19.68 2.12 -9.19
CA GLU A 91 -19.27 0.88 -9.84
C GLU A 91 -17.95 0.32 -9.28
N PRO A 92 -17.86 0.06 -7.96
CA PRO A 92 -16.66 -0.51 -7.36
C PRO A 92 -16.38 -1.89 -7.94
N VAL A 93 -15.16 -2.13 -8.42
CA VAL A 93 -14.72 -3.43 -8.93
C VAL A 93 -13.60 -3.96 -8.04
N ARG A 94 -13.77 -5.20 -7.57
CA ARG A 94 -12.79 -5.91 -6.74
C ARG A 94 -11.81 -6.64 -7.62
N HIS A 95 -10.53 -6.50 -7.28
CA HIS A 95 -9.44 -7.16 -7.98
C HIS A 95 -8.54 -7.87 -6.98
N ALA A 96 -8.01 -9.02 -7.38
CA ALA A 96 -6.98 -9.73 -6.63
C ALA A 96 -5.67 -9.76 -7.41
N ASN A 97 -4.56 -9.75 -6.69
CA ASN A 97 -3.25 -9.96 -7.27
C ASN A 97 -2.90 -11.46 -7.18
N ALA A 98 -2.84 -12.13 -8.33
CA ALA A 98 -2.55 -13.56 -8.42
C ALA A 98 -1.07 -13.92 -8.13
N SER A 99 -0.16 -12.94 -8.08
CA SER A 99 1.29 -13.19 -8.01
C SER A 99 1.85 -13.39 -6.60
N ARG A 100 1.01 -13.41 -5.56
CA ARG A 100 1.45 -13.63 -4.17
C ARG A 100 0.78 -14.85 -3.54
N PRO A 101 1.44 -16.02 -3.56
CA PRO A 101 0.86 -17.27 -3.04
C PRO A 101 0.68 -17.29 -1.50
N GLN A 102 1.25 -16.33 -0.77
CA GLN A 102 1.23 -16.34 0.71
C GLN A 102 0.30 -15.29 1.36
N GLY A 103 -0.50 -14.57 0.58
CA GLY A 103 -1.47 -13.61 1.11
C GLY A 103 -2.24 -12.98 -0.02
N ALA A 104 -3.55 -13.11 0.02
CA ALA A 104 -4.41 -12.44 -0.94
C ALA A 104 -4.42 -10.93 -0.64
N THR A 105 -3.84 -10.13 -1.53
CA THR A 105 -4.12 -8.70 -1.54
C THR A 105 -5.33 -8.49 -2.45
N VAL A 106 -6.39 -7.98 -1.88
CA VAL A 106 -7.59 -7.58 -2.61
C VAL A 106 -7.68 -6.07 -2.60
N ILE A 107 -7.97 -5.50 -3.76
CA ILE A 107 -8.26 -4.09 -3.89
C ILE A 107 -9.67 -3.89 -4.45
N THR A 108 -10.35 -2.87 -3.96
CA THR A 108 -11.54 -2.33 -4.60
C THR A 108 -11.14 -1.01 -5.26
N ILE A 109 -11.44 -0.86 -6.53
CA ILE A 109 -11.23 0.37 -7.28
C ILE A 109 -12.58 0.91 -7.74
N ALA A 110 -12.80 2.21 -7.57
CA ALA A 110 -13.99 2.91 -8.04
C ALA A 110 -13.61 4.29 -8.58
N PRO A 111 -14.07 4.68 -9.78
CA PRO A 111 -13.94 6.05 -10.28
C PRO A 111 -14.95 6.96 -9.59
N SER A 112 -14.62 8.25 -9.46
CA SER A 112 -15.57 9.28 -9.03
C SER A 112 -16.61 9.57 -10.13
N ALA A 113 -17.79 10.02 -9.75
CA ALA A 113 -18.89 10.34 -10.67
C ALA A 113 -18.50 11.33 -11.78
N ASN A 114 -17.66 12.31 -11.45
CA ASN A 114 -17.14 13.27 -12.42
C ASN A 114 -15.93 12.76 -13.21
N GLY A 115 -15.42 11.57 -12.91
CA GLY A 115 -14.29 10.94 -13.56
C GLY A 115 -12.93 11.61 -13.30
N GLU A 116 -12.82 12.51 -12.32
CA GLU A 116 -11.57 13.26 -12.08
C GLU A 116 -10.65 12.60 -11.05
N ALA A 117 -11.14 11.57 -10.38
CA ALA A 117 -10.40 10.80 -9.40
C ALA A 117 -10.82 9.33 -9.43
N PHE A 118 -9.99 8.46 -8.89
CA PHE A 118 -10.41 7.12 -8.50
C PHE A 118 -10.00 6.84 -7.06
N CYS A 119 -10.80 6.03 -6.39
CA CYS A 119 -10.54 5.51 -5.05
C CYS A 119 -9.95 4.11 -5.16
N MET A 120 -9.01 3.79 -4.30
CA MET A 120 -8.49 2.45 -4.11
C MET A 120 -8.55 2.09 -2.62
N ALA A 121 -9.36 1.10 -2.28
CA ALA A 121 -9.35 0.47 -0.97
C ALA A 121 -8.55 -0.83 -1.04
N VAL A 122 -7.62 -1.03 -0.12
CA VAL A 122 -6.71 -2.18 -0.10
C VAL A 122 -6.90 -2.95 1.19
N ILE A 123 -6.95 -4.27 1.07
CA ILE A 123 -6.78 -5.18 2.20
C ILE A 123 -5.77 -6.26 1.81
N THR A 124 -4.74 -6.41 2.63
CA THR A 124 -3.81 -7.53 2.53
C THR A 124 -4.05 -8.43 3.72
N HIS A 125 -4.55 -9.62 3.46
CA HIS A 125 -4.80 -10.65 4.48
C HIS A 125 -3.76 -11.75 4.33
N ALA A 126 -2.97 -11.97 5.38
CA ALA A 126 -2.08 -13.12 5.46
C ALA A 126 -2.52 -13.99 6.64
N PRO A 127 -2.71 -15.31 6.44
CA PRO A 127 -3.00 -16.22 7.55
C PRO A 127 -1.92 -16.06 8.63
N ARG A 128 -2.31 -15.78 9.86
CA ARG A 128 -1.41 -15.59 11.03
C ARG A 128 -0.50 -14.36 11.00
N ARG A 129 -0.67 -13.41 10.07
CA ARG A 129 0.13 -12.17 10.02
C ARG A 129 -0.74 -11.01 9.53
N PHE A 130 -0.47 -9.82 10.04
CA PHE A 130 -0.99 -8.50 9.72
C PHE A 130 -1.97 -8.39 8.55
N SER A 131 -3.20 -7.96 8.87
CA SER A 131 -4.06 -7.34 7.86
C SER A 131 -3.64 -5.89 7.71
N MET A 132 -3.11 -5.52 6.53
CA MET A 132 -2.95 -4.11 6.17
C MET A 132 -4.23 -3.67 5.48
N THR A 133 -4.83 -2.60 6.00
CA THR A 133 -5.98 -1.95 5.39
C THR A 133 -5.63 -0.50 5.08
N GLY A 134 -6.18 0.03 4.01
CA GLY A 134 -5.98 1.43 3.65
C GLY A 134 -6.91 1.87 2.54
N VAL A 135 -7.15 3.17 2.52
CA VAL A 135 -7.89 3.84 1.45
C VAL A 135 -7.04 4.96 0.89
N SER A 136 -7.04 5.11 -0.42
CA SER A 136 -6.35 6.19 -1.10
C SER A 136 -7.17 6.72 -2.27
N PHE A 137 -7.11 8.04 -2.46
CA PHE A 137 -7.70 8.76 -3.57
C PHE A 137 -6.60 9.24 -4.49
N HIS A 138 -6.81 9.10 -5.78
CA HIS A 138 -5.83 9.36 -6.82
C HIS A 138 -6.43 10.29 -7.87
N THR A 139 -5.74 11.37 -8.19
CA THR A 139 -6.04 12.25 -9.33
C THR A 139 -4.77 12.42 -10.16
N ARG A 140 -4.85 12.13 -11.45
CA ARG A 140 -3.78 12.40 -12.41
C ARG A 140 -4.06 13.70 -13.14
N MET A 141 -3.07 14.57 -13.24
CA MET A 141 -3.14 15.82 -14.00
C MET A 141 -2.55 15.62 -15.40
N THR A 142 -2.92 16.47 -16.33
CA THR A 142 -2.48 16.42 -17.73
C THR A 142 -0.98 16.61 -17.91
N ASP A 143 -0.32 17.34 -16.98
CA ASP A 143 1.16 17.50 -16.94
C ASP A 143 1.91 16.30 -16.34
N GLY A 144 1.17 15.24 -15.97
CA GLY A 144 1.70 14.02 -15.38
C GLY A 144 1.86 14.07 -13.85
N LEU A 145 1.50 15.17 -13.17
CA LEU A 145 1.41 15.18 -11.71
C LEU A 145 0.34 14.19 -11.26
N VAL A 146 0.65 13.37 -10.24
CA VAL A 146 -0.31 12.47 -9.60
C VAL A 146 -0.47 12.89 -8.14
N ILE A 147 -1.66 13.33 -7.76
CA ILE A 147 -2.02 13.66 -6.39
C ILE A 147 -2.57 12.40 -5.74
N VAL A 148 -1.94 11.96 -4.65
CA VAL A 148 -2.40 10.81 -3.89
C VAL A 148 -2.63 11.23 -2.43
N THR A 149 -3.82 10.95 -1.93
CA THR A 149 -4.22 11.19 -0.53
C THR A 149 -4.69 9.86 0.04
N GLY A 150 -4.03 9.36 1.05
CA GLY A 150 -4.38 8.06 1.64
C GLY A 150 -4.16 8.04 3.15
N ASN A 151 -4.64 6.99 3.80
CA ASN A 151 -4.41 6.74 5.23
C ASN A 151 -3.54 5.49 5.49
N GLU A 152 -3.12 4.79 4.46
CA GLU A 152 -2.23 3.64 4.59
C GLU A 152 -0.79 4.08 4.89
N ARG A 153 -0.08 3.31 5.73
CA ARG A 153 1.35 3.52 5.96
C ARG A 153 2.13 3.21 4.68
N ARG A 154 2.91 4.16 4.20
CA ARG A 154 3.68 4.00 2.97
C ARG A 154 5.16 3.78 3.24
N VAL A 155 5.77 2.94 2.41
CA VAL A 155 7.22 2.81 2.35
C VAL A 155 7.79 4.02 1.60
N VAL A 156 8.88 4.58 2.11
CA VAL A 156 9.57 5.80 1.58
C VAL A 156 9.88 5.73 0.09
N SER A 157 10.04 4.53 -0.47
CA SER A 157 10.30 4.30 -1.89
C SER A 157 9.16 4.74 -2.83
N ALA A 158 7.93 4.91 -2.31
CA ALA A 158 6.76 5.30 -3.10
C ALA A 158 6.75 6.79 -3.51
N ARG A 159 7.66 7.62 -2.97
CA ARG A 159 7.76 9.04 -3.31
C ARG A 159 8.73 9.25 -4.46
N GLN A 160 8.28 9.04 -5.67
CA GLN A 160 9.15 9.16 -6.82
C GLN A 160 8.48 9.93 -7.97
N GLY A 161 9.25 10.80 -8.61
CA GLY A 161 8.81 11.53 -9.79
C GLY A 161 7.83 12.68 -9.49
N LYS A 162 6.84 12.83 -10.36
CA LYS A 162 5.78 13.84 -10.26
C LYS A 162 4.62 13.39 -9.35
N HIS A 163 4.90 12.53 -8.36
CA HIS A 163 3.86 12.06 -7.44
C HIS A 163 3.86 12.91 -6.18
N ASP A 164 2.77 13.64 -5.96
CA ASP A 164 2.49 14.35 -4.71
C ASP A 164 1.66 13.46 -3.79
N VAL A 165 2.36 12.64 -3.01
CA VAL A 165 1.77 11.65 -2.12
C VAL A 165 1.79 12.17 -0.69
N VAL A 166 0.63 12.28 -0.06
CA VAL A 166 0.51 12.62 1.38
C VAL A 166 -0.36 11.59 2.08
N THR A 167 0.12 11.12 3.22
CA THR A 167 -0.57 10.12 4.04
C THR A 167 -1.08 10.73 5.34
N PHE A 168 -2.35 10.52 5.62
CA PHE A 168 -3.07 11.00 6.80
C PHE A 168 -3.45 9.80 7.67
N GLN A 169 -2.46 9.13 8.28
CA GLN A 169 -2.65 7.86 9.01
C GLN A 169 -3.69 7.93 10.13
N LYS A 170 -3.90 9.12 10.72
CA LYS A 170 -4.87 9.34 11.79
C LYS A 170 -6.28 9.66 11.29
N VAL A 171 -6.46 9.85 9.98
CA VAL A 171 -7.77 10.11 9.38
C VAL A 171 -8.38 8.79 8.93
N THR A 172 -9.28 8.25 9.71
CA THR A 172 -10.01 7.01 9.42
C THR A 172 -11.32 7.25 8.69
N ASP A 173 -11.88 8.46 8.79
CA ASP A 173 -13.08 8.86 8.06
C ASP A 173 -12.76 9.06 6.57
N VAL A 174 -13.39 8.24 5.75
CA VAL A 174 -13.21 8.20 4.28
C VAL A 174 -13.70 9.50 3.64
N ALA A 175 -14.80 10.08 4.13
CA ALA A 175 -15.36 11.32 3.62
C ALA A 175 -14.38 12.49 3.89
N ARG A 176 -13.87 12.56 5.11
CA ARG A 176 -12.87 13.58 5.48
C ARG A 176 -11.58 13.45 4.66
N LEU A 177 -11.13 12.23 4.42
CA LEU A 177 -9.96 11.97 3.60
C LEU A 177 -10.17 12.44 2.15
N TYR A 178 -11.38 12.24 1.63
CA TYR A 178 -11.76 12.71 0.30
C TYR A 178 -11.87 14.23 0.22
N GLU A 179 -12.44 14.89 1.22
CA GLU A 179 -12.44 16.37 1.29
C GLU A 179 -11.02 16.95 1.21
N ILE A 180 -10.08 16.38 1.96
CA ILE A 180 -8.66 16.76 1.89
C ILE A 180 -8.12 16.56 0.48
N HIS A 181 -8.45 15.43 -0.16
CA HIS A 181 -8.04 15.16 -1.54
C HIS A 181 -8.59 16.19 -2.52
N GLN A 182 -9.87 16.54 -2.41
CA GLN A 182 -10.49 17.56 -3.25
C GLN A 182 -9.84 18.94 -3.06
N GLY A 183 -9.53 19.32 -1.82
CA GLY A 183 -8.80 20.56 -1.53
C GLY A 183 -7.43 20.59 -2.21
N ARG A 184 -6.65 19.52 -2.12
CA ARG A 184 -5.34 19.40 -2.80
C ARG A 184 -5.47 19.45 -4.33
N LYS A 185 -6.48 18.76 -4.87
CA LYS A 185 -6.81 18.85 -6.31
C LYS A 185 -7.14 20.28 -6.72
N ALA A 186 -7.95 20.99 -5.93
CA ALA A 186 -8.35 22.37 -6.21
C ALA A 186 -7.14 23.32 -6.25
N VAL A 187 -6.13 23.12 -5.39
CA VAL A 187 -4.86 23.87 -5.45
C VAL A 187 -4.17 23.65 -6.80
N ALA A 188 -4.04 22.40 -7.23
CA ALA A 188 -3.40 22.08 -8.51
C ALA A 188 -4.17 22.65 -9.71
N VAL A 189 -5.51 22.68 -9.65
CA VAL A 189 -6.35 23.29 -10.68
C VAL A 189 -6.17 24.81 -10.72
N ARG A 190 -6.09 25.47 -9.57
CA ARG A 190 -5.77 26.93 -9.50
C ARG A 190 -4.40 27.24 -10.12
N ASP A 191 -3.45 26.32 -10.02
CA ASP A 191 -2.13 26.41 -10.67
C ASP A 191 -2.18 26.12 -12.19
N GLY A 192 -3.36 26.05 -12.81
CA GLY A 192 -3.57 25.84 -14.24
C GLY A 192 -3.48 24.40 -14.72
N ARG A 193 -3.48 23.43 -13.82
CA ARG A 193 -3.48 22.00 -14.19
C ARG A 193 -4.91 21.49 -14.38
N ALA A 194 -5.11 20.59 -15.34
CA ALA A 194 -6.38 19.93 -15.56
C ALA A 194 -6.32 18.45 -15.17
N PRO A 195 -7.36 17.88 -14.50
CA PRO A 195 -7.41 16.46 -14.21
C PRO A 195 -7.67 15.64 -15.48
N VAL A 196 -7.00 14.48 -15.58
CA VAL A 196 -7.27 13.47 -16.61
C VAL A 196 -8.53 12.70 -16.20
N LYS A 197 -9.45 12.50 -17.14
CA LYS A 197 -10.66 11.72 -16.89
C LYS A 197 -10.34 10.23 -16.75
N VAL A 198 -10.84 9.66 -15.67
CA VAL A 198 -10.69 8.22 -15.33
C VAL A 198 -12.08 7.61 -15.17
N GLY A 199 -12.31 6.46 -15.78
CA GLY A 199 -13.60 5.77 -15.72
C GLY A 199 -13.51 4.40 -16.38
N TRP A 200 -14.57 3.57 -16.23
CA TRP A 200 -14.59 2.23 -16.77
C TRP A 200 -14.78 2.17 -18.30
N HIS A 201 -15.28 3.26 -18.88
CA HIS A 201 -15.63 3.31 -20.31
C HIS A 201 -14.88 4.43 -21.06
N PRO A 202 -14.52 4.20 -22.35
CA PRO A 202 -13.97 5.24 -23.20
C PRO A 202 -14.91 6.46 -23.31
N PRO A 203 -14.39 7.67 -23.49
CA PRO A 203 -12.98 8.02 -23.72
C PRO A 203 -12.11 8.19 -22.45
N SER A 204 -12.64 7.84 -21.30
CA SER A 204 -11.91 7.95 -20.02
C SER A 204 -10.76 6.92 -19.95
N MET A 205 -9.70 7.26 -19.23
CA MET A 205 -8.63 6.33 -18.90
C MET A 205 -9.15 5.28 -17.92
N HIS A 206 -8.92 4.00 -18.19
CA HIS A 206 -9.31 2.94 -17.26
C HIS A 206 -8.55 3.08 -15.91
N PRO A 207 -9.21 2.93 -14.75
CA PRO A 207 -8.57 3.16 -13.44
C PRO A 207 -7.34 2.28 -13.18
N LEU A 208 -7.36 1.02 -13.63
CA LEU A 208 -6.21 0.13 -13.54
C LEU A 208 -5.03 0.58 -14.41
N ASP A 209 -5.31 1.16 -15.59
CA ASP A 209 -4.25 1.71 -16.45
C ASP A 209 -3.64 2.95 -15.83
N ALA A 210 -4.46 3.80 -15.20
CA ALA A 210 -3.97 4.96 -14.44
C ALA A 210 -3.07 4.50 -13.28
N TYR A 211 -3.46 3.46 -12.56
CA TYR A 211 -2.68 2.88 -11.48
C TYR A 211 -1.40 2.19 -11.99
N GLN A 212 -1.48 1.41 -13.08
CA GLN A 212 -0.32 0.77 -13.71
C GLN A 212 0.71 1.81 -14.17
N ARG A 213 0.28 2.90 -14.81
CA ARG A 213 1.18 4.00 -15.20
C ARG A 213 1.88 4.62 -14.00
N MET A 214 1.15 4.89 -12.92
CA MET A 214 1.75 5.40 -11.68
C MET A 214 2.80 4.43 -11.12
N PHE A 215 2.53 3.13 -11.18
CA PHE A 215 3.45 2.10 -10.75
C PHE A 215 4.70 2.03 -11.64
N ASP A 216 4.54 2.09 -12.96
CA ASP A 216 5.65 2.12 -13.93
C ASP A 216 6.54 3.35 -13.70
N GLU A 217 5.95 4.53 -13.52
CA GLU A 217 6.69 5.76 -13.20
C GLU A 217 7.47 5.65 -11.89
N THR A 218 6.91 4.95 -10.90
CA THR A 218 7.57 4.65 -9.62
C THR A 218 8.78 3.73 -9.83
N ILE A 219 8.63 2.67 -10.63
CA ILE A 219 9.71 1.74 -10.97
C ILE A 219 10.81 2.48 -11.73
N ASP A 220 10.46 3.23 -12.78
CA ASP A 220 11.43 3.97 -13.59
C ASP A 220 12.18 5.01 -12.76
N GLY A 221 11.50 5.67 -11.81
CA GLY A 221 12.13 6.52 -10.82
C GLY A 221 13.11 5.76 -9.92
N GLY A 222 12.74 4.54 -9.51
CA GLY A 222 13.58 3.64 -8.74
C GLY A 222 14.83 3.19 -9.50
N VAL A 223 14.68 2.88 -10.79
CA VAL A 223 15.79 2.52 -11.67
C VAL A 223 16.78 3.68 -11.81
N ARG A 224 16.29 4.90 -12.11
CA ARG A 224 17.14 6.10 -12.20
C ARG A 224 17.94 6.39 -10.93
N ARG A 225 17.42 6.04 -9.76
CA ARG A 225 18.10 6.24 -8.46
C ARG A 225 18.96 5.05 -8.04
N GLY A 226 18.95 3.98 -8.83
CA GLY A 226 19.67 2.75 -8.52
C GLY A 226 19.07 1.94 -7.35
N TYR A 227 17.78 2.13 -7.05
CA TYR A 227 17.08 1.35 -6.01
C TYR A 227 16.49 0.06 -6.57
N VAL A 228 16.23 0.02 -7.86
CA VAL A 228 15.58 -1.07 -8.55
C VAL A 228 16.36 -1.40 -9.82
N GLN A 229 16.41 -2.66 -10.18
CA GLN A 229 16.83 -3.17 -11.48
C GLN A 229 15.59 -3.68 -12.22
N ALA A 230 15.34 -3.14 -13.41
CA ALA A 230 14.32 -3.64 -14.32
C ALA A 230 15.06 -4.18 -15.57
N PRO A 231 15.49 -5.46 -15.56
CA PRO A 231 16.01 -6.10 -16.76
C PRO A 231 14.90 -6.14 -17.83
N ALA A 232 15.24 -6.44 -19.06
CA ALA A 232 14.28 -6.53 -20.18
C ALA A 232 13.14 -7.55 -19.94
N THR A 233 13.25 -8.37 -18.90
CA THR A 233 12.21 -9.28 -18.39
C THR A 233 11.16 -8.53 -17.60
N GLU A 234 9.95 -9.09 -17.50
CA GLU A 234 8.82 -8.51 -16.75
C GLU A 234 9.09 -8.39 -15.23
N THR A 235 10.16 -8.99 -14.73
CA THR A 235 10.48 -9.06 -13.31
C THR A 235 11.35 -7.88 -12.87
N VAL A 236 10.94 -7.21 -11.83
CA VAL A 236 11.64 -6.08 -11.21
C VAL A 236 12.31 -6.57 -9.93
N ARG A 237 13.61 -6.31 -9.79
CA ARG A 237 14.40 -6.71 -8.62
C ARG A 237 14.90 -5.49 -7.87
N VAL A 238 14.80 -5.54 -6.56
CA VAL A 238 15.34 -4.49 -5.69
C VAL A 238 16.87 -4.65 -5.61
N THR A 239 17.61 -3.55 -5.81
CA THR A 239 19.06 -3.54 -5.60
C THR A 239 19.39 -3.63 -4.11
N PHE A 240 20.66 -3.87 -3.76
CA PHE A 240 21.09 -3.81 -2.37
C PHE A 240 20.79 -2.45 -1.74
N LYS A 241 21.05 -1.35 -2.45
CA LYS A 241 20.74 0.02 -2.01
C LYS A 241 19.25 0.21 -1.74
N GLY A 242 18.38 -0.28 -2.64
CA GLY A 242 16.92 -0.23 -2.44
C GLY A 242 16.44 -1.10 -1.28
N ALA A 243 17.02 -2.30 -1.15
CA ALA A 243 16.71 -3.21 -0.04
C ALA A 243 17.15 -2.64 1.31
N ALA A 244 18.33 -2.01 1.38
CA ALA A 244 18.81 -1.32 2.57
C ALA A 244 17.88 -0.16 2.95
N LEU A 245 17.47 0.66 1.97
CA LEU A 245 16.54 1.75 2.21
C LEU A 245 15.19 1.24 2.75
N ALA A 246 14.63 0.18 2.14
CA ALA A 246 13.37 -0.40 2.57
C ALA A 246 13.47 -1.00 3.98
N ALA A 247 14.52 -1.78 4.26
CA ALA A 247 14.74 -2.38 5.56
C ALA A 247 14.93 -1.34 6.66
N TRP A 248 15.79 -0.36 6.42
CA TRP A 248 16.09 0.67 7.42
C TRP A 248 14.93 1.63 7.63
N SER A 249 14.15 1.95 6.58
CA SER A 249 12.95 2.78 6.74
C SER A 249 11.85 2.11 7.56
N SER A 250 11.92 0.80 7.75
CA SER A 250 10.98 0.02 8.57
C SER A 250 11.55 -0.33 9.96
N ALA A 251 12.80 0.08 10.25
CA ALA A 251 13.48 -0.22 11.50
C ALA A 251 13.44 0.98 12.46
N TRP A 252 13.21 0.68 13.75
CA TRP A 252 13.35 1.68 14.82
C TRP A 252 14.80 2.17 14.91
N PRO A 253 15.07 3.48 15.12
CA PRO A 253 14.12 4.60 15.28
C PRO A 253 13.74 5.27 13.94
N LEU A 254 14.23 4.81 12.80
CA LEU A 254 14.04 5.47 11.51
C LEU A 254 12.57 5.48 11.07
N ASP A 255 11.83 4.42 11.35
CA ASP A 255 10.40 4.35 11.08
C ASP A 255 9.62 5.45 11.83
N GLN A 256 9.96 5.72 13.11
CA GLN A 256 9.33 6.78 13.89
C GLN A 256 9.68 8.18 13.37
N ILE A 257 10.94 8.40 12.96
CA ILE A 257 11.35 9.66 12.34
C ILE A 257 10.60 9.91 11.05
N LEU A 258 10.41 8.88 10.24
CA LEU A 258 9.66 8.96 9.00
C LEU A 258 8.18 9.23 9.25
N ASP A 259 7.55 8.53 10.19
CA ASP A 259 6.15 8.75 10.58
C ASP A 259 5.94 10.17 11.14
N TRP A 260 6.87 10.70 11.93
CA TRP A 260 6.83 12.07 12.42
C TRP A 260 6.93 13.10 11.26
N ARG A 261 7.85 12.87 10.30
CA ARG A 261 7.98 13.75 9.12
C ARG A 261 6.72 13.73 8.27
N GLU A 262 6.12 12.55 8.06
CA GLU A 262 4.85 12.41 7.37
C GLU A 262 3.73 13.16 8.10
N GLY A 263 3.63 12.99 9.40
CA GLY A 263 2.65 13.69 10.22
C GLY A 263 2.80 15.21 10.14
N ARG A 264 4.04 15.73 10.15
CA ARG A 264 4.29 17.18 9.96
C ARG A 264 3.87 17.67 8.58
N ARG A 265 4.15 16.88 7.53
CA ARG A 265 3.73 17.23 6.17
C ARG A 265 2.20 17.21 6.03
N ALA A 266 1.54 16.19 6.57
CA ALA A 266 0.09 16.13 6.60
C ALA A 266 -0.52 17.33 7.34
N ALA A 267 0.04 17.70 8.48
CA ALA A 267 -0.40 18.88 9.25
C ALA A 267 -0.15 20.19 8.48
N GLN A 268 0.96 20.30 7.73
CA GLN A 268 1.19 21.47 6.88
C GLN A 268 0.14 21.57 5.77
N VAL A 269 -0.12 20.48 5.05
CA VAL A 269 -1.15 20.44 4.00
C VAL A 269 -2.52 20.85 4.55
N LEU A 270 -2.89 20.39 5.75
CA LEU A 270 -4.16 20.80 6.37
C LEU A 270 -4.22 22.29 6.65
N ARG A 271 -3.13 22.91 7.13
CA ARG A 271 -3.08 24.35 7.33
C ARG A 271 -3.20 25.11 6.00
N ASP A 272 -2.49 24.68 4.98
CA ASP A 272 -2.49 25.32 3.66
C ASP A 272 -3.86 25.23 2.96
N LEU A 273 -4.67 24.23 3.30
CA LEU A 273 -6.04 24.10 2.79
C LEU A 273 -7.06 24.95 3.56
N GLN A 274 -6.70 25.42 4.76
CA GLN A 274 -7.56 26.28 5.58
C GLN A 274 -7.29 27.76 5.39
N ALA A 275 -6.14 28.11 4.82
CA ALA A 275 -5.73 29.47 4.49
C ALA A 275 -6.32 29.94 3.13
#